data_fae348a01ab1a3f0f9268e3029e15d60
#
_entry.id   fae348a01ab1a3f0f9268e3029e15d60
#
_cell.length_a   1.000
_cell.length_b   1.000
_cell.length_c   1.000
_cell.angle_alpha   90.00
_cell.angle_beta   90.00
_cell.angle_gamma   90.00
#
_symmetry.space_group_name_H-M   'P 1'
#
loop_
_entity.id
_entity.type
_entity.pdbx_description
1 polymer ?
#
loop_
_entity_poly.entity_id
_entity_poly.type
_entity_poly.pdbx_seq_one_letter_code
_entity_poly.pdbx_strand_id
1 'polypeptide(L)'
;MKKKINKMMILIATVTILMTMVLITVVYYDLFRRQVLEDLKSYGLLLSNCSSVEEIEQSGVPVESDLRLTIIGSDGRVLYDNEADSVAMANHSSRPEIREAMQDGEGEAVRNSETLSRSTFYYAIRLADGSILRLSKDARSIYSIFSQALPMMAGIFIVLLILCMVAAKVLTAKLIAPIEKLAENIGECTEMQTYEELTPFMVMIRKQHEDIMKNARMRQEFSANVSHELKTPLTSISGYAELIETGMASEQDTVRFAHGIHNSAN
;
A
#
# COMPACT_ATOMS: atom_id res chain seq x y z
N MET A 1 -13.21 5.89 15.67
CA MET A 1 -11.93 5.23 15.35
C MET A 1 -12.02 4.34 14.13
N LYS A 2 -12.98 3.42 13.99
CA LYS A 2 -13.17 2.47 12.87
C LYS A 2 -13.04 3.11 11.47
N LYS A 3 -13.76 4.22 11.21
CA LYS A 3 -13.73 4.92 9.90
C LYS A 3 -12.35 5.47 9.54
N LYS A 4 -11.54 5.93 10.52
CA LYS A 4 -10.21 6.50 10.30
C LYS A 4 -9.19 5.39 9.99
N ILE A 5 -9.24 4.29 10.73
CA ILE A 5 -8.37 3.11 10.51
C ILE A 5 -8.66 2.50 9.14
N ASN A 6 -9.95 2.30 8.81
CA ASN A 6 -10.35 1.75 7.52
C ASN A 6 -9.90 2.62 6.33
N LYS A 7 -10.02 3.97 6.46
CA LYS A 7 -9.50 4.90 5.44
C LYS A 7 -7.98 4.79 5.27
N MET A 8 -7.22 4.71 6.38
CA MET A 8 -5.75 4.56 6.31
C MET A 8 -5.35 3.23 5.66
N MET A 9 -5.99 2.13 6.04
CA MET A 9 -5.71 0.82 5.44
C MET A 9 -6.00 0.80 3.94
N ILE A 10 -7.13 1.36 3.50
CA ILE A 10 -7.48 1.46 2.09
C ILE A 10 -6.47 2.36 1.35
N LEU A 11 -6.07 3.49 1.94
CA LEU A 11 -5.09 4.38 1.34
C LEU A 11 -3.74 3.68 1.14
N ILE A 12 -3.23 3.01 2.18
CA ILE A 12 -1.96 2.27 2.11
C ILE A 12 -2.05 1.17 1.04
N ALA A 13 -3.13 0.38 1.04
CA ALA A 13 -3.34 -0.65 0.04
C ALA A 13 -3.37 -0.07 -1.38
N THR A 14 -4.11 1.02 -1.61
CA THR A 14 -4.19 1.68 -2.91
C THR A 14 -2.84 2.18 -3.39
N VAL A 15 -2.08 2.85 -2.52
CA VAL A 15 -0.73 3.36 -2.85
C VAL A 15 0.22 2.20 -3.17
N THR A 16 0.20 1.14 -2.35
CA THR A 16 1.06 -0.03 -2.56
C THR A 16 0.76 -0.73 -3.88
N ILE A 17 -0.53 -0.94 -4.20
CA ILE A 17 -0.94 -1.60 -5.44
C ILE A 17 -0.58 -0.72 -6.64
N LEU A 18 -0.79 0.60 -6.58
CA LEU A 18 -0.39 1.52 -7.65
C LEU A 18 1.13 1.51 -7.88
N MET A 19 1.91 1.57 -6.81
CA MET A 19 3.37 1.51 -6.89
C MET A 19 3.85 0.20 -7.51
N THR A 20 3.25 -0.91 -7.10
CA THR A 20 3.56 -2.24 -7.66
C THR A 20 3.19 -2.32 -9.15
N MET A 21 2.05 -1.75 -9.55
CA MET A 21 1.61 -1.70 -10.94
C MET A 21 2.61 -0.91 -11.82
N VAL A 22 3.05 0.26 -11.34
CA VAL A 22 4.07 1.06 -12.05
C VAL A 22 5.38 0.28 -12.18
N LEU A 23 5.83 -0.36 -11.09
CA LEU A 23 7.07 -1.15 -11.11
C LEU A 23 6.99 -2.30 -12.11
N ILE A 24 5.89 -3.07 -12.10
CA ILE A 24 5.67 -4.18 -13.04
C ILE A 24 5.67 -3.65 -14.48
N THR A 25 5.04 -2.51 -14.74
CA THR A 25 4.99 -1.89 -16.07
C THR A 25 6.40 -1.55 -16.58
N VAL A 26 7.24 -0.95 -15.73
CA VAL A 26 8.63 -0.58 -16.08
C VAL A 26 9.46 -1.83 -16.34
N VAL A 27 9.39 -2.84 -15.47
CA VAL A 27 10.12 -4.10 -15.61
C VAL A 27 9.68 -4.84 -16.87
N TYR A 28 8.37 -4.91 -17.10
CA TYR A 28 7.82 -5.58 -18.28
C TYR A 28 8.28 -4.89 -19.58
N TYR A 29 8.31 -3.55 -19.60
CA TYR A 29 8.78 -2.80 -20.74
C TYR A 29 10.28 -3.08 -21.04
N ASP A 30 11.12 -3.13 -20.01
CA ASP A 30 12.56 -3.43 -20.20
C ASP A 30 12.78 -4.88 -20.68
N LEU A 31 12.10 -5.85 -20.09
CA LEU A 31 12.14 -7.23 -20.52
C LEU A 31 11.69 -7.40 -21.97
N PHE A 32 10.59 -6.76 -22.33
CA PHE A 32 10.06 -6.81 -23.68
C PHE A 32 11.02 -6.18 -24.70
N ARG A 33 11.63 -5.04 -24.35
CA ARG A 33 12.66 -4.40 -25.18
C ARG A 33 13.82 -5.34 -25.46
N ARG A 34 14.32 -6.01 -24.43
CA ARG A 34 15.41 -7.00 -24.57
C ARG A 34 14.99 -8.17 -25.45
N GLN A 35 13.81 -8.70 -25.25
CA GLN A 35 13.29 -9.80 -26.05
C GLN A 35 13.22 -9.45 -27.53
N VAL A 36 12.71 -8.27 -27.88
CA VAL A 36 12.64 -7.82 -29.29
C VAL A 36 14.02 -7.70 -29.92
N LEU A 37 15.01 -7.16 -29.19
CA LEU A 37 16.38 -7.06 -29.69
C LEU A 37 17.04 -8.43 -29.86
N GLU A 38 16.81 -9.37 -28.92
CA GLU A 38 17.30 -10.75 -29.03
C GLU A 38 16.65 -11.50 -30.20
N ASP A 39 15.35 -11.30 -30.44
CA ASP A 39 14.66 -11.86 -31.61
C ASP A 39 15.24 -11.30 -32.91
N LEU A 40 15.43 -9.97 -33.01
CA LEU A 40 16.06 -9.34 -34.18
C LEU A 40 17.48 -9.85 -34.39
N LYS A 41 18.27 -10.01 -33.32
CA LYS A 41 19.61 -10.58 -33.37
C LYS A 41 19.60 -12.02 -33.88
N SER A 42 18.68 -12.84 -33.38
CA SER A 42 18.52 -14.23 -33.81
C SER A 42 18.14 -14.34 -35.29
N TYR A 43 17.20 -13.52 -35.76
CA TYR A 43 16.88 -13.43 -37.18
C TYR A 43 18.06 -12.92 -38.02
N GLY A 44 18.78 -11.92 -37.52
CA GLY A 44 20.00 -11.39 -38.20
C GLY A 44 21.05 -12.45 -38.38
N LEU A 45 21.35 -13.25 -37.34
CA LEU A 45 22.30 -14.35 -37.39
C LEU A 45 21.87 -15.47 -38.34
N LEU A 46 20.60 -15.82 -38.38
CA LEU A 46 20.05 -16.82 -39.30
C LEU A 46 20.20 -16.35 -40.75
N LEU A 47 19.86 -15.10 -41.04
CA LEU A 47 19.90 -14.54 -42.37
C LEU A 47 21.31 -14.14 -42.84
N SER A 48 22.26 -13.92 -41.92
CA SER A 48 23.66 -13.63 -42.24
C SER A 48 24.40 -14.76 -42.96
N ASN A 49 23.86 -15.99 -42.86
CA ASN A 49 24.41 -17.15 -43.59
C ASN A 49 23.87 -17.27 -45.02
N CYS A 50 22.88 -16.45 -45.40
CA CYS A 50 22.39 -16.40 -46.79
C CYS A 50 23.32 -15.55 -47.64
N SER A 51 23.73 -16.03 -48.83
CA SER A 51 24.68 -15.36 -49.69
C SER A 51 24.05 -14.39 -50.69
N SER A 52 22.70 -14.42 -50.84
CA SER A 52 21.97 -13.55 -51.78
C SER A 52 20.59 -13.17 -51.25
N VAL A 53 20.02 -12.10 -51.86
CA VAL A 53 18.64 -11.65 -51.56
C VAL A 53 17.62 -12.74 -51.89
N GLU A 54 17.84 -13.45 -53.01
CA GLU A 54 16.98 -14.56 -53.41
C GLU A 54 17.01 -15.73 -52.43
N GLU A 55 18.16 -16.02 -51.80
CA GLU A 55 18.27 -17.02 -50.75
C GLU A 55 17.54 -16.58 -49.48
N ILE A 56 17.59 -15.28 -49.14
CA ILE A 56 16.85 -14.73 -48.02
C ILE A 56 15.32 -14.89 -48.23
N GLU A 57 14.82 -14.58 -49.41
CA GLU A 57 13.41 -14.77 -49.74
C GLU A 57 13.01 -16.25 -49.76
N GLN A 58 13.89 -17.17 -50.17
CA GLN A 58 13.62 -18.62 -50.20
C GLN A 58 13.90 -19.32 -48.87
N SER A 59 14.57 -18.66 -47.92
CA SER A 59 14.97 -19.28 -46.63
C SER A 59 13.82 -19.81 -45.80
N GLY A 60 12.56 -19.46 -46.16
CA GLY A 60 11.39 -19.87 -45.42
C GLY A 60 11.36 -19.34 -43.99
N VAL A 61 12.28 -18.45 -43.62
CA VAL A 61 12.19 -17.69 -42.36
C VAL A 61 10.89 -16.91 -42.48
N PRO A 62 9.91 -17.19 -41.60
CA PRO A 62 8.71 -16.40 -41.58
C PRO A 62 9.12 -14.96 -41.24
N VAL A 63 9.32 -14.16 -42.29
CA VAL A 63 9.38 -12.72 -42.12
C VAL A 63 7.98 -12.35 -41.63
N GLU A 64 7.84 -12.31 -40.30
CA GLU A 64 6.60 -11.82 -39.68
C GLU A 64 6.22 -10.53 -40.40
N SER A 65 4.96 -10.33 -40.66
CA SER A 65 4.42 -9.17 -41.40
C SER A 65 4.90 -7.79 -40.84
N ASP A 66 5.56 -7.79 -39.68
CA ASP A 66 6.05 -6.59 -39.00
C ASP A 66 7.58 -6.47 -39.01
N LEU A 67 8.31 -7.38 -39.70
CA LEU A 67 9.77 -7.34 -39.78
C LEU A 67 10.22 -6.65 -41.08
N ARG A 68 10.83 -5.49 -40.95
CA ARG A 68 11.44 -4.79 -42.07
C ARG A 68 12.91 -5.21 -42.25
N LEU A 69 13.27 -5.60 -43.42
CA LEU A 69 14.61 -6.04 -43.83
C LEU A 69 15.20 -5.04 -44.84
N THR A 70 16.42 -4.56 -44.56
CA THR A 70 17.13 -3.66 -45.45
C THR A 70 18.56 -4.17 -45.62
N ILE A 71 19.04 -4.25 -46.86
CA ILE A 71 20.46 -4.54 -47.18
C ILE A 71 21.13 -3.25 -47.59
N ILE A 72 22.26 -2.97 -46.99
CA ILE A 72 23.01 -1.71 -47.14
C ILE A 72 24.44 -2.04 -47.56
N GLY A 73 24.89 -1.42 -48.65
CA GLY A 73 26.27 -1.57 -49.13
C GLY A 73 27.29 -0.97 -48.16
N SER A 74 28.54 -1.37 -48.30
CA SER A 74 29.69 -0.83 -47.52
C SER A 74 29.86 0.68 -47.66
N ASP A 75 29.27 1.31 -48.68
CA ASP A 75 29.24 2.76 -48.92
C ASP A 75 28.03 3.44 -48.20
N GLY A 76 27.18 2.67 -47.54
CA GLY A 76 25.99 3.14 -46.84
C GLY A 76 24.75 3.34 -47.73
N ARG A 77 24.80 2.98 -49.02
CA ARG A 77 23.65 3.01 -49.92
C ARG A 77 22.76 1.82 -49.64
N VAL A 78 21.43 2.03 -49.71
CA VAL A 78 20.45 0.95 -49.59
C VAL A 78 20.41 0.18 -50.92
N LEU A 79 20.72 -1.12 -50.87
CA LEU A 79 20.66 -2.03 -51.98
C LEU A 79 19.32 -2.69 -52.15
N TYR A 80 18.69 -3.05 -51.02
CA TYR A 80 17.38 -3.70 -50.98
C TYR A 80 16.61 -3.30 -49.72
N ASP A 81 15.29 -3.20 -49.84
CA ASP A 81 14.37 -2.98 -48.69
C ASP A 81 13.04 -3.64 -49.05
N ASN A 82 12.47 -4.39 -48.09
CA ASN A 82 11.22 -5.13 -48.35
C ASN A 82 9.95 -4.28 -48.24
N GLU A 83 10.02 -3.05 -47.71
CA GLU A 83 8.86 -2.16 -47.54
C GLU A 83 8.87 -0.92 -48.43
N ALA A 84 10.03 -0.48 -48.87
CA ALA A 84 10.14 0.77 -49.62
C ALA A 84 11.15 0.67 -50.79
N ASP A 85 10.99 1.55 -51.78
CA ASP A 85 11.92 1.62 -52.92
C ASP A 85 13.30 2.07 -52.46
N SER A 86 14.29 1.17 -52.60
CA SER A 86 15.69 1.40 -52.23
C SER A 86 16.31 2.58 -52.98
N VAL A 87 15.91 2.85 -54.23
CA VAL A 87 16.44 3.95 -55.06
C VAL A 87 16.10 5.33 -54.49
N ALA A 88 14.94 5.45 -53.81
CA ALA A 88 14.47 6.70 -53.23
C ALA A 88 15.06 6.97 -51.84
N MET A 89 15.85 6.03 -51.28
CA MET A 89 16.34 6.15 -49.92
C MET A 89 17.64 6.96 -49.84
N ALA A 90 17.75 7.76 -48.77
CA ALA A 90 18.99 8.46 -48.42
C ALA A 90 20.07 7.48 -47.95
N ASN A 91 21.33 7.93 -48.01
CA ASN A 91 22.43 7.14 -47.47
C ASN A 91 22.28 6.91 -45.95
N HIS A 92 22.53 5.70 -45.50
CA HIS A 92 22.32 5.25 -44.11
C HIS A 92 23.62 5.12 -43.29
N SER A 93 24.79 5.47 -43.86
CA SER A 93 26.10 5.34 -43.18
C SER A 93 26.20 6.11 -41.85
N SER A 94 25.46 7.20 -41.70
CA SER A 94 25.45 8.02 -40.47
C SER A 94 24.63 7.45 -39.34
N ARG A 95 23.86 6.39 -39.57
CA ARG A 95 22.96 5.80 -38.58
C ARG A 95 23.75 5.01 -37.53
N PRO A 96 23.41 5.13 -36.21
CA PRO A 96 24.22 4.54 -35.15
C PRO A 96 24.37 3.02 -35.31
N GLU A 97 23.28 2.28 -35.55
CA GLU A 97 23.30 0.84 -35.77
C GLU A 97 24.17 0.41 -36.96
N ILE A 98 24.19 1.20 -38.03
CA ILE A 98 25.00 0.90 -39.21
C ILE A 98 26.47 1.18 -38.94
N ARG A 99 26.78 2.28 -38.24
CA ARG A 99 28.15 2.65 -37.89
C ARG A 99 28.79 1.63 -36.94
N GLU A 100 28.01 1.17 -35.94
CA GLU A 100 28.45 0.11 -35.03
C GLU A 100 28.69 -1.20 -35.79
N ALA A 101 27.75 -1.60 -36.65
CA ALA A 101 27.91 -2.81 -37.47
C ALA A 101 29.13 -2.74 -38.41
N MET A 102 29.47 -1.55 -38.93
CA MET A 102 30.69 -1.36 -39.72
C MET A 102 31.97 -1.53 -38.89
N GLN A 103 31.99 -1.11 -37.65
CA GLN A 103 33.17 -1.14 -36.76
C GLN A 103 33.28 -2.50 -36.04
N ASP A 104 32.24 -2.93 -35.38
CA ASP A 104 32.23 -4.06 -34.45
C ASP A 104 31.62 -5.34 -35.02
N GLY A 105 31.05 -5.27 -36.24
CA GLY A 105 30.39 -6.39 -36.89
C GLY A 105 28.88 -6.48 -36.61
N GLU A 106 28.40 -5.94 -35.51
CA GLU A 106 26.98 -5.82 -35.17
C GLU A 106 26.67 -4.48 -34.49
N GLY A 107 25.44 -4.00 -34.57
CA GLY A 107 25.02 -2.74 -33.97
C GLY A 107 23.52 -2.74 -33.66
N GLU A 108 23.15 -2.06 -32.60
CA GLU A 108 21.77 -1.94 -32.14
C GLU A 108 21.37 -0.47 -31.97
N ALA A 109 20.15 -0.15 -32.29
CA ALA A 109 19.59 1.16 -31.99
C ALA A 109 18.07 1.11 -31.71
N VAL A 110 17.62 2.01 -30.84
CA VAL A 110 16.20 2.29 -30.67
C VAL A 110 15.97 3.75 -30.99
N ARG A 111 15.11 4.04 -31.96
CA ARG A 111 14.81 5.40 -32.39
C ARG A 111 13.36 5.73 -32.20
N ASN A 112 13.10 6.88 -31.55
CA ASN A 112 11.78 7.44 -31.43
C ASN A 112 11.51 8.37 -32.60
N SER A 113 10.42 8.15 -33.33
CA SER A 113 9.94 9.11 -34.32
C SER A 113 9.15 10.19 -33.58
N GLU A 114 9.69 11.39 -33.51
CA GLU A 114 9.04 12.54 -32.87
C GLU A 114 7.70 12.91 -33.50
N THR A 115 7.54 12.65 -34.80
CA THR A 115 6.32 12.96 -35.57
C THR A 115 5.21 11.93 -35.39
N LEU A 116 5.51 10.67 -35.05
CA LEU A 116 4.53 9.59 -35.01
C LEU A 116 4.41 8.93 -33.62
N SER A 117 5.15 9.42 -32.60
CA SER A 117 5.22 8.83 -31.27
C SER A 117 5.47 7.31 -31.30
N ARG A 118 6.33 6.85 -32.21
CA ARG A 118 6.66 5.43 -32.43
C ARG A 118 8.12 5.22 -32.21
N SER A 119 8.44 4.14 -31.48
CA SER A 119 9.81 3.65 -31.34
C SER A 119 10.02 2.50 -32.31
N THR A 120 11.08 2.56 -33.10
CA THR A 120 11.48 1.45 -33.97
C THR A 120 12.79 0.88 -33.45
N PHE A 121 12.84 -0.42 -33.31
CA PHE A 121 14.01 -1.19 -32.90
C PHE A 121 14.80 -1.59 -34.15
N TYR A 122 16.09 -1.42 -34.11
CA TYR A 122 16.99 -1.74 -35.20
C TYR A 122 18.09 -2.66 -34.69
N TYR A 123 18.39 -3.69 -35.47
CA TYR A 123 19.56 -4.52 -35.33
C TYR A 123 20.28 -4.57 -36.70
N ALA A 124 21.56 -4.42 -36.73
CA ALA A 124 22.36 -4.47 -37.93
C ALA A 124 23.53 -5.45 -37.75
N ILE A 125 23.80 -6.27 -38.77
CA ILE A 125 24.89 -7.21 -38.76
C ILE A 125 25.64 -7.12 -40.11
N ARG A 126 26.97 -7.15 -40.06
CA ARG A 126 27.84 -7.13 -41.26
C ARG A 126 27.91 -8.54 -41.83
N LEU A 127 27.60 -8.66 -43.11
CA LEU A 127 27.67 -9.88 -43.89
C LEU A 127 29.09 -10.18 -44.37
N ALA A 128 29.35 -11.41 -44.89
CA ALA A 128 30.66 -11.85 -45.35
C ALA A 128 31.18 -11.06 -46.59
N ASP A 129 30.28 -10.53 -47.41
CA ASP A 129 30.58 -9.71 -48.58
C ASP A 129 30.91 -8.24 -48.23
N GLY A 130 30.81 -7.86 -46.96
CA GLY A 130 31.00 -6.50 -46.44
C GLY A 130 29.77 -5.61 -46.47
N SER A 131 28.63 -6.10 -46.98
CA SER A 131 27.34 -5.41 -46.86
C SER A 131 26.78 -5.56 -45.43
N ILE A 132 25.73 -4.77 -45.12
CA ILE A 132 25.11 -4.77 -43.81
C ILE A 132 23.65 -5.17 -43.97
N LEU A 133 23.28 -6.21 -43.29
CA LEU A 133 21.86 -6.59 -43.09
C LEU A 133 21.30 -5.83 -41.89
N ARG A 134 20.31 -4.99 -42.12
CA ARG A 134 19.59 -4.28 -41.07
C ARG A 134 18.17 -4.84 -40.96
N LEU A 135 17.82 -5.24 -39.78
CA LEU A 135 16.47 -5.64 -39.40
C LEU A 135 15.83 -4.56 -38.53
N SER A 136 14.56 -4.32 -38.73
CA SER A 136 13.80 -3.40 -37.86
C SER A 136 12.40 -3.87 -37.60
N LYS A 137 11.94 -3.61 -36.38
CA LYS A 137 10.58 -3.90 -35.93
C LYS A 137 9.93 -2.64 -35.34
N ASP A 138 8.75 -2.34 -35.80
CA ASP A 138 8.04 -1.12 -35.39
C ASP A 138 7.37 -1.28 -34.03
N ALA A 139 7.50 -0.28 -33.16
CA ALA A 139 6.87 -0.27 -31.84
C ALA A 139 5.32 -0.28 -31.85
N ARG A 140 4.70 -0.22 -33.03
CA ARG A 140 3.26 -0.47 -33.17
C ARG A 140 2.86 -1.82 -32.58
N SER A 141 3.66 -2.85 -32.86
CA SER A 141 3.47 -4.20 -32.32
C SER A 141 3.57 -4.20 -30.79
N ILE A 142 4.53 -3.42 -30.24
CA ILE A 142 4.74 -3.27 -28.78
C ILE A 142 3.58 -2.56 -28.13
N TYR A 143 3.12 -1.44 -28.71
CA TYR A 143 1.99 -0.68 -28.16
C TYR A 143 0.67 -1.49 -28.23
N SER A 144 0.46 -2.27 -29.27
CA SER A 144 -0.74 -3.12 -29.39
C SER A 144 -0.75 -4.22 -28.33
N ILE A 145 0.38 -4.89 -28.10
CA ILE A 145 0.51 -5.91 -27.04
C ILE A 145 0.29 -5.27 -25.67
N PHE A 146 0.89 -4.09 -25.44
CA PHE A 146 0.73 -3.38 -24.17
C PHE A 146 -0.72 -2.90 -23.97
N SER A 147 -1.37 -2.37 -25.00
CA SER A 147 -2.77 -1.94 -24.93
C SER A 147 -3.74 -3.10 -24.70
N GLN A 148 -3.42 -4.31 -25.17
CA GLN A 148 -4.19 -5.53 -24.86
C GLN A 148 -3.97 -6.02 -23.43
N ALA A 149 -2.79 -5.84 -22.86
CA ALA A 149 -2.50 -6.21 -21.47
C ALA A 149 -3.10 -5.21 -20.45
N LEU A 150 -3.25 -3.95 -20.83
CA LEU A 150 -3.74 -2.88 -19.95
C LEU A 150 -5.12 -3.17 -19.32
N PRO A 151 -6.16 -3.60 -20.05
CA PRO A 151 -7.46 -3.90 -19.45
C PRO A 151 -7.40 -5.11 -18.49
N MET A 152 -6.57 -6.11 -18.79
CA MET A 152 -6.34 -7.24 -17.88
C MET A 152 -5.68 -6.80 -16.59
N MET A 153 -4.65 -5.95 -16.66
CA MET A 153 -3.98 -5.36 -15.50
C MET A 153 -4.93 -4.50 -14.67
N ALA A 154 -5.76 -3.68 -15.34
CA ALA A 154 -6.79 -2.88 -14.67
C ALA A 154 -7.84 -3.75 -13.97
N GLY A 155 -8.24 -4.86 -14.58
CA GLY A 155 -9.14 -5.84 -13.97
C GLY A 155 -8.56 -6.45 -12.70
N ILE A 156 -7.32 -6.91 -12.75
CA ILE A 156 -6.60 -7.44 -11.58
C ILE A 156 -6.50 -6.39 -10.47
N PHE A 157 -6.16 -5.14 -10.83
CA PHE A 157 -6.09 -4.02 -9.89
C PHE A 157 -7.42 -3.80 -9.16
N ILE A 158 -8.54 -3.77 -9.89
CA ILE A 158 -9.88 -3.59 -9.32
C ILE A 158 -10.23 -4.74 -8.38
N VAL A 159 -9.95 -5.99 -8.77
CA VAL A 159 -10.21 -7.16 -7.92
C VAL A 159 -9.40 -7.11 -6.63
N LEU A 160 -8.10 -6.80 -6.71
CA LEU A 160 -7.24 -6.64 -5.54
C LEU A 160 -7.72 -5.51 -4.62
N LEU A 161 -8.17 -4.39 -5.19
CA LEU A 161 -8.69 -3.25 -4.43
C LEU A 161 -9.97 -3.62 -3.67
N ILE A 162 -10.88 -4.35 -4.31
CA ILE A 162 -12.11 -4.86 -3.67
C ILE A 162 -11.73 -5.85 -2.55
N LEU A 163 -10.81 -6.77 -2.81
CA LEU A 163 -10.36 -7.75 -1.82
C LEU A 163 -9.73 -7.07 -0.59
N CYS A 164 -8.86 -6.08 -0.79
CA CYS A 164 -8.28 -5.29 0.29
C CYS A 164 -9.34 -4.51 1.06
N MET A 165 -10.35 -3.97 0.38
CA MET A 165 -11.45 -3.25 1.04
C MET A 165 -12.28 -4.18 1.93
N VAL A 166 -12.60 -5.38 1.45
CA VAL A 166 -13.31 -6.39 2.23
C VAL A 166 -12.47 -6.85 3.42
N ALA A 167 -11.20 -7.19 3.19
CA ALA A 167 -10.27 -7.61 4.23
C ALA A 167 -10.11 -6.53 5.32
N ALA A 168 -9.97 -5.26 4.94
CA ALA A 168 -9.87 -4.13 5.86
C ALA A 168 -11.14 -3.99 6.73
N LYS A 169 -12.34 -4.14 6.14
CA LYS A 169 -13.60 -4.12 6.89
C LYS A 169 -13.71 -5.29 7.88
N VAL A 170 -13.40 -6.51 7.43
CA VAL A 170 -13.46 -7.71 8.26
C VAL A 170 -12.46 -7.63 9.42
N LEU A 171 -11.21 -7.24 9.12
CA LEU A 171 -10.16 -7.11 10.13
C LEU A 171 -10.50 -6.02 11.16
N THR A 172 -10.95 -4.84 10.70
CA THR A 172 -11.38 -3.76 11.57
C THR A 172 -12.56 -4.17 12.47
N ALA A 173 -13.53 -4.89 11.90
CA ALA A 173 -14.67 -5.40 12.68
C ALA A 173 -14.23 -6.43 13.72
N LYS A 174 -13.37 -7.38 13.34
CA LYS A 174 -12.90 -8.43 14.26
C LYS A 174 -11.99 -7.88 15.37
N LEU A 175 -11.11 -6.93 15.09
CA LEU A 175 -10.18 -6.39 16.10
C LEU A 175 -10.81 -5.32 17.00
N ILE A 176 -11.68 -4.47 16.47
CA ILE A 176 -12.19 -3.32 17.22
C ILE A 176 -13.52 -3.63 17.92
N ALA A 177 -14.37 -4.53 17.40
CA ALA A 177 -15.61 -4.87 18.04
C ALA A 177 -15.47 -5.45 19.48
N PRO A 178 -14.51 -6.34 19.76
CA PRO A 178 -14.26 -6.80 21.12
C PRO A 178 -13.85 -5.69 22.07
N ILE A 179 -13.00 -4.76 21.61
CA ILE A 179 -12.50 -3.63 22.40
C ILE A 179 -13.65 -2.65 22.72
N GLU A 180 -14.54 -2.39 21.77
CA GLU A 180 -15.73 -1.53 21.98
C GLU A 180 -16.70 -2.13 23.01
N LYS A 181 -17.00 -3.43 22.89
CA LYS A 181 -17.84 -4.15 23.84
C LYS A 181 -17.26 -4.16 25.27
N LEU A 182 -15.93 -4.26 25.37
CA LEU A 182 -15.20 -4.12 26.64
C LEU A 182 -15.38 -2.74 27.27
N ALA A 183 -15.34 -1.68 26.45
CA ALA A 183 -15.50 -0.31 26.95
C ALA A 183 -16.94 -0.01 27.40
N GLU A 184 -17.93 -0.66 26.80
CA GLU A 184 -19.34 -0.49 27.16
C GLU A 184 -19.75 -1.30 28.41
N ASN A 185 -19.19 -2.50 28.63
CA ASN A 185 -19.62 -3.43 29.68
C ASN A 185 -18.43 -3.95 30.52
N ILE A 186 -17.67 -3.06 31.14
CA ILE A 186 -16.50 -3.42 31.99
C ILE A 186 -16.91 -4.35 33.16
N GLY A 187 -18.19 -4.30 33.60
CA GLY A 187 -18.69 -5.09 34.72
C GLY A 187 -19.19 -6.52 34.39
N GLU A 188 -19.54 -6.82 33.15
CA GLU A 188 -20.19 -8.08 32.76
C GLU A 188 -19.34 -9.02 31.91
N CYS A 189 -18.07 -8.68 31.66
CA CYS A 189 -17.21 -9.45 30.77
C CYS A 189 -16.68 -10.75 31.38
N THR A 190 -17.55 -11.71 31.70
CA THR A 190 -17.13 -12.97 32.33
C THR A 190 -16.81 -14.08 31.31
N GLU A 191 -17.26 -14.00 30.05
CA GLU A 191 -17.10 -15.09 29.07
C GLU A 191 -16.86 -14.62 27.60
N MET A 192 -16.17 -13.51 27.36
CA MET A 192 -15.83 -13.17 25.98
C MET A 192 -14.60 -13.96 25.52
N GLN A 193 -14.77 -14.74 24.42
CA GLN A 193 -13.66 -15.26 23.62
C GLN A 193 -12.89 -14.06 23.02
N THR A 194 -11.91 -13.60 23.78
CA THR A 194 -11.02 -12.50 23.39
C THR A 194 -9.73 -13.08 22.84
N TYR A 195 -9.10 -12.38 21.93
CA TYR A 195 -7.76 -12.73 21.47
C TYR A 195 -6.80 -12.86 22.66
N GLU A 196 -5.98 -13.90 22.66
CA GLU A 196 -5.08 -14.25 23.76
C GLU A 196 -4.14 -13.08 24.10
N GLU A 197 -3.76 -12.27 23.09
CA GLU A 197 -2.93 -11.08 23.21
C GLU A 197 -3.59 -9.92 23.99
N LEU A 198 -4.93 -9.88 24.06
CA LEU A 198 -5.67 -8.85 24.81
C LEU A 198 -5.95 -9.26 26.27
N THR A 199 -5.74 -10.52 26.62
CA THR A 199 -6.00 -11.05 27.96
C THR A 199 -5.26 -10.28 29.08
N PRO A 200 -3.95 -9.95 28.97
CA PRO A 200 -3.26 -9.20 30.01
C PRO A 200 -3.84 -7.80 30.21
N PHE A 201 -4.25 -7.17 29.13
CA PHE A 201 -4.88 -5.84 29.16
C PHE A 201 -6.27 -5.88 29.84
N MET A 202 -7.04 -6.93 29.56
CA MET A 202 -8.33 -7.18 30.19
C MET A 202 -8.21 -7.35 31.69
N VAL A 203 -7.25 -8.16 32.13
CA VAL A 203 -6.99 -8.40 33.56
C VAL A 203 -6.63 -7.11 34.27
N MET A 204 -5.81 -6.28 33.65
CA MET A 204 -5.39 -4.98 34.20
C MET A 204 -6.58 -4.01 34.34
N ILE A 205 -7.43 -3.88 33.32
CA ILE A 205 -8.62 -3.01 33.37
C ILE A 205 -9.61 -3.49 34.45
N ARG A 206 -9.85 -4.81 34.55
CA ARG A 206 -10.72 -5.39 35.54
C ARG A 206 -10.21 -5.06 36.97
N LYS A 207 -8.93 -5.26 37.22
CA LYS A 207 -8.31 -4.94 38.51
C LYS A 207 -8.47 -3.47 38.86
N GLN A 208 -8.21 -2.56 37.91
CA GLN A 208 -8.40 -1.12 38.14
C GLN A 208 -9.87 -0.77 38.44
N HIS A 209 -10.82 -1.39 37.74
CA HIS A 209 -12.25 -1.17 38.01
C HIS A 209 -12.66 -1.66 39.41
N GLU A 210 -12.20 -2.84 39.82
CA GLU A 210 -12.43 -3.39 41.16
C GLU A 210 -11.86 -2.47 42.25
N ASP A 211 -10.64 -1.95 42.06
CA ASP A 211 -9.99 -1.01 42.99
C ASP A 211 -10.78 0.32 43.10
N ILE A 212 -11.25 0.85 41.98
CA ILE A 212 -12.10 2.07 41.98
C ILE A 212 -13.39 1.83 42.72
N MET A 213 -14.08 0.72 42.47
CA MET A 213 -15.36 0.38 43.15
C MET A 213 -15.15 0.17 44.64
N LYS A 214 -14.06 -0.49 45.04
CA LYS A 214 -13.68 -0.67 46.45
C LYS A 214 -13.44 0.67 47.16
N ASN A 215 -12.70 1.55 46.53
CA ASN A 215 -12.42 2.89 47.06
C ASN A 215 -13.71 3.73 47.14
N ALA A 216 -14.62 3.63 46.18
CA ALA A 216 -15.91 4.33 46.22
C ALA A 216 -16.74 3.84 47.40
N ARG A 217 -16.83 2.52 47.61
CA ARG A 217 -17.55 1.94 48.78
C ARG A 217 -16.94 2.40 50.11
N MET A 218 -15.61 2.31 50.26
CA MET A 218 -14.95 2.78 51.50
C MET A 218 -15.23 4.25 51.74
N ARG A 219 -15.23 5.12 50.75
CA ARG A 219 -15.60 6.55 50.90
C ARG A 219 -17.05 6.71 51.33
N GLN A 220 -17.98 5.93 50.79
CA GLN A 220 -19.39 6.01 51.15
C GLN A 220 -19.63 5.53 52.60
N GLU A 221 -19.00 4.40 52.99
CA GLU A 221 -19.07 3.88 54.34
C GLU A 221 -18.45 4.86 55.36
N PHE A 222 -17.28 5.42 55.01
CA PHE A 222 -16.65 6.43 55.83
C PHE A 222 -17.53 7.66 56.02
N SER A 223 -18.12 8.21 54.96
CA SER A 223 -19.02 9.36 55.05
C SER A 223 -20.27 9.05 55.88
N ALA A 224 -20.86 7.86 55.72
CA ALA A 224 -22.02 7.45 56.49
C ALA A 224 -21.68 7.31 57.98
N ASN A 225 -20.59 6.63 58.31
CA ASN A 225 -20.15 6.43 59.71
C ASN A 225 -19.80 7.76 60.38
N VAL A 226 -18.99 8.62 59.70
CA VAL A 226 -18.66 9.95 60.24
C VAL A 226 -19.93 10.79 60.46
N SER A 227 -20.88 10.76 59.51
CA SER A 227 -22.15 11.49 59.70
C SER A 227 -22.92 10.98 60.91
N HIS A 228 -22.97 9.66 61.13
CA HIS A 228 -23.64 9.06 62.25
C HIS A 228 -22.92 9.38 63.59
N GLU A 229 -21.62 9.27 63.59
CA GLU A 229 -20.80 9.52 64.79
C GLU A 229 -20.77 11.00 65.21
N LEU A 230 -20.90 11.93 64.21
CA LEU A 230 -21.01 13.36 64.47
C LEU A 230 -22.41 13.76 64.90
N LYS A 231 -23.46 13.08 64.39
CA LYS A 231 -24.86 13.44 64.71
C LYS A 231 -25.14 13.25 66.20
N THR A 232 -24.67 12.20 66.84
CA THR A 232 -24.92 11.85 68.20
C THR A 232 -24.41 12.94 69.18
N PRO A 233 -23.13 13.34 69.18
CA PRO A 233 -22.64 14.42 70.02
C PRO A 233 -23.29 15.76 69.70
N LEU A 234 -23.53 16.05 68.40
CA LEU A 234 -24.19 17.31 67.97
C LEU A 234 -25.60 17.41 68.56
N THR A 235 -26.35 16.31 68.51
CA THR A 235 -27.69 16.27 69.10
C THR A 235 -27.66 16.48 70.60
N SER A 236 -26.71 15.89 71.31
CA SER A 236 -26.52 16.10 72.74
C SER A 236 -26.15 17.54 73.09
N ILE A 237 -25.20 18.14 72.33
CA ILE A 237 -24.79 19.55 72.50
C ILE A 237 -26.01 20.47 72.26
N SER A 238 -26.76 20.26 71.16
CA SER A 238 -27.91 21.07 70.82
C SER A 238 -29.00 20.95 71.89
N GLY A 239 -29.31 19.72 72.34
CA GLY A 239 -30.31 19.49 73.38
C GLY A 239 -29.95 20.12 74.72
N TYR A 240 -28.73 20.01 75.16
CA TYR A 240 -28.28 20.67 76.41
C TYR A 240 -28.26 22.20 76.27
N ALA A 241 -27.85 22.74 75.14
CA ALA A 241 -27.85 24.18 74.88
C ALA A 241 -29.31 24.72 74.88
N GLU A 242 -30.24 24.04 74.25
CA GLU A 242 -31.68 24.42 74.18
C GLU A 242 -32.32 24.41 75.59
N LEU A 243 -31.99 23.43 76.42
CA LEU A 243 -32.49 23.36 77.81
C LEU A 243 -31.99 24.53 78.67
N ILE A 244 -30.74 24.96 78.47
CA ILE A 244 -30.17 26.14 79.12
C ILE A 244 -30.79 27.43 78.60
N GLU A 245 -30.96 27.58 77.26
CA GLU A 245 -31.51 28.78 76.60
C GLU A 245 -32.95 29.04 76.99
N THR A 246 -33.76 27.99 77.04
CA THR A 246 -35.19 28.08 77.41
C THR A 246 -35.44 28.26 78.88
N GLY A 247 -34.41 28.31 79.74
CA GLY A 247 -34.60 28.49 81.19
C GLY A 247 -35.16 27.28 81.89
N MET A 248 -35.26 26.11 81.26
CA MET A 248 -35.73 24.87 81.86
C MET A 248 -34.71 24.18 82.78
N ALA A 249 -33.48 24.66 82.77
CA ALA A 249 -32.41 24.15 83.58
C ALA A 249 -32.35 24.86 84.93
N SER A 250 -32.25 24.12 86.04
CA SER A 250 -31.91 24.69 87.33
C SER A 250 -30.50 25.16 87.40
N GLU A 251 -30.09 25.99 88.39
CA GLU A 251 -28.69 26.41 88.54
C GLU A 251 -27.71 25.24 88.59
N GLN A 252 -28.07 24.16 89.29
CA GLN A 252 -27.25 22.93 89.33
C GLN A 252 -27.22 22.16 87.98
N ASP A 253 -28.36 22.14 87.30
CA ASP A 253 -28.48 21.47 85.98
C ASP A 253 -27.69 22.26 84.84
N THR A 254 -27.67 23.58 84.94
CA THR A 254 -26.90 24.42 84.00
C THR A 254 -25.41 24.06 84.00
N VAL A 255 -24.80 23.86 85.12
CA VAL A 255 -23.38 23.43 85.22
C VAL A 255 -23.20 22.02 84.68
N ARG A 256 -24.16 21.10 84.97
CA ARG A 256 -24.12 19.74 84.46
C ARG A 256 -24.26 19.67 82.94
N PHE A 257 -25.18 20.45 82.37
CA PHE A 257 -25.38 20.52 80.91
C PHE A 257 -24.21 21.19 80.21
N ALA A 258 -23.62 22.25 80.76
CA ALA A 258 -22.42 22.85 80.23
C ALA A 258 -21.24 21.85 80.20
N HIS A 259 -21.11 21.02 81.26
CA HIS A 259 -20.10 19.95 81.28
C HIS A 259 -20.38 18.85 80.23
N GLY A 260 -21.68 18.49 80.04
CA GLY A 260 -22.11 17.58 79.00
C GLY A 260 -21.81 18.08 77.58
N ILE A 261 -22.01 19.38 77.30
CA ILE A 261 -21.66 20.03 76.05
C ILE A 261 -20.12 19.95 75.82
N HIS A 262 -19.35 20.32 76.87
CA HIS A 262 -17.90 20.28 76.76
C HIS A 262 -17.36 18.88 76.46
N ASN A 263 -17.86 17.85 77.13
CA ASN A 263 -17.47 16.45 76.91
C ASN A 263 -17.92 15.91 75.55
N SER A 264 -19.01 16.40 75.01
CA SER A 264 -19.51 15.99 73.68
C SER A 264 -18.79 16.73 72.55
N ALA A 265 -18.10 17.83 72.81
CA ALA A 265 -17.34 18.63 71.84
C ALA A 265 -15.88 18.24 71.73
N ASN A 266 -15.30 17.52 72.69
CA ASN A 266 -13.97 16.97 72.68
C ASN A 266 -13.93 15.53 72.22
#